data_922439d86e5c87bca042a5d9ea87ac10
#
_entry.id   922439d86e5c87bca042a5d9ea87ac10
#
_cell.length_a   1.000
_cell.length_b   1.000
_cell.length_c   1.000
_cell.angle_alpha   90.00
_cell.angle_beta   90.00
_cell.angle_gamma   90.00
#
_symmetry.space_group_name_H-M   'P 1'
#
loop_
_entity.id
_entity.type
_entity.pdbx_description
1 polymer ?
#
loop_
_entity_poly.entity_id
_entity_poly.type
_entity_poly.pdbx_seq_one_letter_code
_entity_poly.pdbx_strand_id
1 'polypeptide(L)'
;MYKRQLFNSGIRPAINVGISVSRVGSAAQIKAMKQVAGKLKLELAQFAELEAFSQFASDLDQATQNQLAQGVRLREMLKQAQNSPIPVEEQVAIIYAGINGYLDDIEVANVLPFIAKLRPYLRNSAPDFISSVKTSKKMDESAEAVSYTHLRAHETKAN
;
A
#
# COMPACT_ATOMS: atom_id res chain seq x y z
N MET A 1 -18.19 10.90 -14.82
CA MET A 1 -18.74 11.29 -13.49
C MET A 1 -17.93 10.68 -12.34
N TYR A 2 -17.74 9.39 -12.29
CA TYR A 2 -17.05 8.64 -11.24
C TYR A 2 -15.63 9.16 -10.85
N LYS A 3 -14.75 9.47 -11.83
CA LYS A 3 -13.41 10.00 -11.56
C LYS A 3 -13.45 11.37 -10.84
N ARG A 4 -14.42 12.22 -11.14
CA ARG A 4 -14.58 13.53 -10.47
C ARG A 4 -14.96 13.34 -9.00
N GLN A 5 -15.81 12.37 -8.69
CA GLN A 5 -16.19 12.05 -7.31
C GLN A 5 -14.98 11.58 -6.50
N LEU A 6 -14.18 10.66 -7.04
CA LEU A 6 -12.93 10.20 -6.40
C LEU A 6 -11.95 11.35 -6.17
N PHE A 7 -11.78 12.22 -7.16
CA PHE A 7 -10.90 13.39 -7.03
C PHE A 7 -11.37 14.35 -5.94
N ASN A 8 -12.65 14.64 -5.88
CA ASN A 8 -13.25 15.53 -4.89
C ASN A 8 -13.22 14.92 -3.47
N SER A 9 -13.30 13.60 -3.35
CA SER A 9 -13.12 12.89 -2.07
C SER A 9 -11.64 12.73 -1.66
N GLY A 10 -10.71 13.39 -2.36
CA GLY A 10 -9.29 13.40 -2.00
C GLY A 10 -8.50 12.17 -2.48
N ILE A 11 -9.09 11.30 -3.29
CA ILE A 11 -8.39 10.15 -3.90
C ILE A 11 -7.63 10.63 -5.13
N ARG A 12 -6.32 10.75 -5.00
CA ARG A 12 -5.43 11.24 -6.08
C ARG A 12 -4.23 10.29 -6.21
N PRO A 13 -4.03 9.63 -7.36
CA PRO A 13 -4.84 9.71 -8.60
C PRO A 13 -6.27 9.17 -8.44
N ALA A 14 -7.21 9.69 -9.22
CA ALA A 14 -8.63 9.35 -9.18
C ALA A 14 -8.91 7.98 -9.84
N ILE A 15 -8.37 6.93 -9.26
CA ILE A 15 -8.46 5.54 -9.71
C ILE A 15 -9.00 4.68 -8.57
N ASN A 16 -9.98 3.84 -8.88
CA ASN A 16 -10.38 2.77 -7.97
C ASN A 16 -9.59 1.50 -8.34
N VAL A 17 -8.59 1.18 -7.53
CA VAL A 17 -7.69 0.05 -7.78
C VAL A 17 -8.40 -1.30 -7.65
N GLY A 18 -9.37 -1.42 -6.75
CA GLY A 18 -10.13 -2.66 -6.50
C GLY A 18 -10.90 -3.14 -7.73
N ILE A 19 -11.56 -2.22 -8.44
CA ILE A 19 -12.37 -2.54 -9.63
C ILE A 19 -11.67 -2.27 -10.96
N SER A 20 -10.51 -1.63 -10.95
CA SER A 20 -9.76 -1.34 -12.17
C SER A 20 -9.16 -2.60 -12.77
N VAL A 21 -9.41 -2.83 -14.04
CA VAL A 21 -8.89 -3.99 -14.79
C VAL A 21 -8.07 -3.50 -15.98
N SER A 22 -6.79 -3.93 -16.04
CA SER A 22 -5.92 -3.70 -17.19
C SER A 22 -5.10 -4.95 -17.47
N ARG A 23 -5.40 -5.63 -18.58
CA ARG A 23 -4.62 -6.81 -19.00
C ARG A 23 -3.20 -6.43 -19.40
N VAL A 24 -3.05 -5.35 -20.16
CA VAL A 24 -1.73 -4.86 -20.60
C VAL A 24 -0.91 -4.36 -19.41
N GLY A 25 -1.50 -3.57 -18.50
CA GLY A 25 -0.84 -3.09 -17.29
C GLY A 25 -0.36 -4.23 -16.40
N SER A 26 -1.20 -5.26 -16.20
CA SER A 26 -0.81 -6.44 -15.42
C SER A 26 0.32 -7.25 -16.09
N ALA A 27 0.33 -7.35 -17.41
CA ALA A 27 1.39 -8.05 -18.14
C ALA A 27 2.74 -7.30 -18.04
N ALA A 28 2.70 -5.98 -18.08
CA ALA A 28 3.88 -5.12 -18.03
C ALA A 28 4.57 -5.05 -16.65
N GLN A 29 3.87 -5.42 -15.57
CA GLN A 29 4.44 -5.40 -14.22
C GLN A 29 5.58 -6.41 -14.06
N ILE A 30 6.62 -6.02 -13.31
CA ILE A 30 7.66 -6.95 -12.84
C ILE A 30 7.08 -7.97 -11.85
N LYS A 31 7.74 -9.12 -11.69
CA LYS A 31 7.23 -10.20 -10.82
C LYS A 31 7.01 -9.75 -9.37
N ALA A 32 7.95 -8.98 -8.80
CA ALA A 32 7.81 -8.41 -7.45
C ALA A 32 6.54 -7.58 -7.29
N MET A 33 6.24 -6.71 -8.27
CA MET A 33 5.01 -5.91 -8.24
C MET A 33 3.76 -6.80 -8.35
N LYS A 34 3.77 -7.84 -9.20
CA LYS A 34 2.62 -8.77 -9.31
C LYS A 34 2.32 -9.48 -8.00
N GLN A 35 3.36 -9.87 -7.24
CA GLN A 35 3.22 -10.54 -5.96
C GLN A 35 2.46 -9.67 -4.94
N VAL A 36 2.83 -8.39 -4.82
CA VAL A 36 2.21 -7.48 -3.84
C VAL A 36 0.90 -6.87 -4.36
N ALA A 37 0.82 -6.49 -5.64
CA ALA A 37 -0.35 -5.82 -6.20
C ALA A 37 -1.58 -6.71 -6.28
N GLY A 38 -1.40 -8.03 -6.45
CA GLY A 38 -2.51 -8.99 -6.44
C GLY A 38 -3.23 -9.01 -5.10
N LYS A 39 -2.48 -9.10 -4.00
CA LYS A 39 -3.02 -9.08 -2.64
C LYS A 39 -3.64 -7.72 -2.32
N LEU A 40 -2.95 -6.63 -2.62
CA LEU A 40 -3.48 -5.27 -2.44
C LEU A 40 -4.83 -5.07 -3.14
N LYS A 41 -4.96 -5.55 -4.38
CA LYS A 41 -6.20 -5.42 -5.14
C LYS A 41 -7.35 -6.15 -4.47
N LEU A 42 -7.11 -7.35 -3.94
CA LEU A 42 -8.11 -8.14 -3.22
C LEU A 42 -8.55 -7.41 -1.93
N GLU A 43 -7.61 -6.93 -1.12
CA GLU A 43 -7.88 -6.18 0.11
C GLU A 43 -8.72 -4.92 -0.16
N LEU A 44 -8.38 -4.16 -1.22
CA LEU A 44 -9.14 -2.97 -1.60
C LEU A 44 -10.52 -3.28 -2.16
N ALA A 45 -10.72 -4.42 -2.82
CA ALA A 45 -12.03 -4.84 -3.29
C ALA A 45 -12.92 -5.22 -2.09
N GLN A 46 -12.40 -6.01 -1.15
CA GLN A 46 -13.10 -6.37 0.09
C GLN A 46 -13.43 -5.12 0.92
N PHE A 47 -12.47 -4.20 1.06
CA PHE A 47 -12.70 -2.93 1.73
C PHE A 47 -13.85 -2.14 1.11
N ALA A 48 -13.93 -2.05 -0.22
CA ALA A 48 -15.01 -1.32 -0.89
C ALA A 48 -16.39 -1.94 -0.64
N GLU A 49 -16.48 -3.27 -0.56
CA GLU A 49 -17.72 -3.98 -0.21
C GLU A 49 -18.11 -3.72 1.25
N LEU A 50 -17.15 -3.82 2.17
CA LEU A 50 -17.37 -3.55 3.59
C LEU A 50 -17.71 -2.08 3.86
N GLU A 51 -17.07 -1.13 3.17
CA GLU A 51 -17.36 0.30 3.29
C GLU A 51 -18.81 0.60 2.86
N ALA A 52 -19.28 -0.03 1.78
CA ALA A 52 -20.66 0.10 1.34
C ALA A 52 -21.63 -0.51 2.36
N PHE A 53 -21.30 -1.67 2.93
CA PHE A 53 -22.12 -2.35 3.93
C PHE A 53 -22.17 -1.58 5.26
N SER A 54 -21.06 -1.03 5.70
CA SER A 54 -20.96 -0.31 6.98
C SER A 54 -21.86 0.93 7.08
N GLN A 55 -22.29 1.48 5.93
CA GLN A 55 -23.21 2.61 5.91
C GLN A 55 -24.64 2.22 6.40
N PHE A 56 -24.95 0.94 6.40
CA PHE A 56 -26.29 0.42 6.77
C PHE A 56 -26.27 -0.40 8.05
N ALA A 57 -25.10 -0.82 8.54
CA ALA A 57 -24.97 -1.64 9.74
C ALA A 57 -24.75 -0.76 10.98
N SER A 58 -25.59 -0.96 12.00
CA SER A 58 -25.47 -0.24 13.28
C SER A 58 -24.35 -0.79 14.16
N ASP A 59 -24.08 -2.09 14.09
CA ASP A 59 -23.07 -2.78 14.88
C ASP A 59 -22.17 -3.63 13.97
N LEU A 60 -20.88 -3.31 13.96
CA LEU A 60 -19.86 -4.08 13.25
C LEU A 60 -19.02 -4.84 14.28
N ASP A 61 -18.74 -6.10 14.00
CA ASP A 61 -17.82 -6.91 14.77
C ASP A 61 -16.37 -6.34 14.67
N GLN A 62 -15.54 -6.64 15.68
CA GLN A 62 -14.17 -6.12 15.78
C GLN A 62 -13.32 -6.48 14.57
N ALA A 63 -13.50 -7.67 14.00
CA ALA A 63 -12.74 -8.11 12.83
C ALA A 63 -13.05 -7.23 11.60
N THR A 64 -14.34 -6.95 11.36
CA THR A 64 -14.79 -6.06 10.29
C THR A 64 -14.30 -4.62 10.49
N GLN A 65 -14.32 -4.12 11.74
CA GLN A 65 -13.77 -2.80 12.06
C GLN A 65 -12.26 -2.71 11.74
N ASN A 66 -11.48 -3.72 12.12
CA ASN A 66 -10.05 -3.79 11.83
C ASN A 66 -9.80 -3.82 10.32
N GLN A 67 -10.58 -4.59 9.58
CA GLN A 67 -10.46 -4.69 8.13
C GLN A 67 -10.81 -3.37 7.42
N LEU A 68 -11.82 -2.65 7.91
CA LEU A 68 -12.15 -1.30 7.45
C LEU A 68 -11.02 -0.32 7.76
N ALA A 69 -10.47 -0.35 8.98
CA ALA A 69 -9.37 0.51 9.39
C ALA A 69 -8.11 0.28 8.53
N GLN A 70 -7.77 -0.99 8.24
CA GLN A 70 -6.68 -1.35 7.33
C GLN A 70 -6.95 -0.85 5.90
N GLY A 71 -8.15 -1.06 5.38
CA GLY A 71 -8.53 -0.62 4.04
C GLY A 71 -8.44 0.90 3.84
N VAL A 72 -8.81 1.69 4.86
CA VAL A 72 -8.64 3.15 4.83
C VAL A 72 -7.17 3.53 4.71
N ARG A 73 -6.27 2.87 5.46
CA ARG A 73 -4.82 3.12 5.41
C ARG A 73 -4.22 2.70 4.07
N LEU A 74 -4.64 1.56 3.52
CA LEU A 74 -4.23 1.11 2.19
C LEU A 74 -4.64 2.12 1.10
N ARG A 75 -5.85 2.66 1.20
CA ARG A 75 -6.32 3.70 0.28
C ARG A 75 -5.52 5.01 0.43
N GLU A 76 -5.19 5.39 1.66
CA GLU A 76 -4.36 6.57 1.93
C GLU A 76 -2.94 6.40 1.39
N MET A 77 -2.34 5.24 1.59
CA MET A 77 -1.01 4.87 1.09
C MET A 77 -0.87 5.03 -0.43
N LEU A 78 -1.94 4.80 -1.18
CA LEU A 78 -1.94 4.90 -2.64
C LEU A 78 -2.05 6.33 -3.17
N LYS A 79 -2.29 7.32 -2.31
CA LYS A 79 -2.30 8.71 -2.73
C LYS A 79 -0.91 9.17 -3.12
N GLN A 80 -0.82 9.90 -4.21
CA GLN A 80 0.43 10.38 -4.77
C GLN A 80 0.29 11.82 -5.26
N ALA A 81 1.29 12.64 -4.99
CA ALA A 81 1.32 14.00 -5.51
C ALA A 81 1.51 14.00 -7.04
N GLN A 82 0.99 15.03 -7.69
CA GLN A 82 1.16 15.22 -9.11
C GLN A 82 2.64 15.40 -9.46
N ASN A 83 3.08 14.81 -10.57
CA ASN A 83 4.46 14.88 -11.07
C ASN A 83 5.54 14.37 -10.07
N SER A 84 5.15 13.46 -9.16
CA SER A 84 6.06 12.86 -8.18
C SER A 84 6.12 11.34 -8.32
N PRO A 85 6.76 10.80 -9.38
CA PRO A 85 6.86 9.37 -9.59
C PRO A 85 7.68 8.70 -8.50
N ILE A 86 7.26 7.50 -8.11
CA ILE A 86 7.95 6.66 -7.14
C ILE A 86 8.64 5.52 -7.90
N PRO A 87 9.94 5.25 -7.68
CA PRO A 87 10.62 4.08 -8.25
C PRO A 87 9.91 2.77 -7.91
N VAL A 88 9.92 1.81 -8.82
CA VAL A 88 9.14 0.57 -8.67
C VAL A 88 9.57 -0.27 -7.47
N GLU A 89 10.84 -0.29 -7.13
CA GLU A 89 11.39 -0.95 -5.97
C GLU A 89 10.85 -0.36 -4.65
N GLU A 90 10.74 0.98 -4.59
CA GLU A 90 10.13 1.66 -3.45
C GLU A 90 8.62 1.40 -3.38
N GLN A 91 7.93 1.38 -4.54
CA GLN A 91 6.50 1.04 -4.59
C GLN A 91 6.24 -0.37 -4.05
N VAL A 92 7.06 -1.35 -4.42
CA VAL A 92 6.95 -2.72 -3.94
C VAL A 92 7.08 -2.78 -2.42
N ALA A 93 8.09 -2.09 -1.84
CA ALA A 93 8.30 -2.03 -0.40
C ALA A 93 7.11 -1.36 0.34
N ILE A 94 6.61 -0.23 -0.18
CA ILE A 94 5.49 0.49 0.41
C ILE A 94 4.22 -0.38 0.41
N ILE A 95 3.91 -1.01 -0.73
CA ILE A 95 2.74 -1.88 -0.84
C ILE A 95 2.89 -3.10 0.07
N TYR A 96 4.08 -3.70 0.12
CA TYR A 96 4.38 -4.80 1.01
C TYR A 96 4.13 -4.42 2.47
N ALA A 97 4.60 -3.26 2.91
CA ALA A 97 4.35 -2.75 4.24
C ALA A 97 2.84 -2.62 4.54
N GLY A 98 2.07 -2.07 3.61
CA GLY A 98 0.63 -1.91 3.78
C GLY A 98 -0.13 -3.23 3.92
N ILE A 99 0.12 -4.19 3.03
CA ILE A 99 -0.62 -5.47 3.02
C ILE A 99 -0.23 -6.44 4.14
N ASN A 100 0.90 -6.20 4.83
CA ASN A 100 1.35 -7.02 5.95
C ASN A 100 1.10 -6.35 7.33
N GLY A 101 0.28 -5.28 7.36
CA GLY A 101 -0.19 -4.70 8.62
C GLY A 101 0.79 -3.71 9.29
N TYR A 102 1.94 -3.37 8.67
CA TYR A 102 2.88 -2.40 9.26
C TYR A 102 2.36 -0.96 9.34
N LEU A 103 1.19 -0.70 8.77
CA LEU A 103 0.52 0.59 8.88
C LEU A 103 -0.62 0.58 9.91
N ASP A 104 -0.90 -0.56 10.55
CA ASP A 104 -2.11 -0.72 11.35
C ASP A 104 -2.09 0.11 12.64
N ASP A 105 -0.91 0.34 13.21
CA ASP A 105 -0.72 1.18 14.40
C ASP A 105 -0.54 2.67 14.06
N ILE A 106 -0.49 3.02 12.76
CA ILE A 106 -0.30 4.39 12.30
C ILE A 106 -1.66 5.06 12.07
N GLU A 107 -1.86 6.25 12.60
CA GLU A 107 -3.02 7.07 12.28
C GLU A 107 -3.08 7.39 10.79
N VAL A 108 -4.28 7.39 10.22
CA VAL A 108 -4.50 7.63 8.77
C VAL A 108 -3.82 8.93 8.29
N ALA A 109 -3.88 9.99 9.08
CA ALA A 109 -3.24 11.28 8.76
C ALA A 109 -1.70 11.18 8.67
N ASN A 110 -1.11 10.22 9.38
CA ASN A 110 0.34 10.02 9.46
C ASN A 110 0.88 9.01 8.42
N VAL A 111 0.02 8.33 7.67
CA VAL A 111 0.43 7.33 6.67
C VAL A 111 1.32 7.95 5.57
N LEU A 112 0.92 9.07 4.99
CA LEU A 112 1.74 9.75 3.96
C LEU A 112 3.05 10.33 4.51
N PRO A 113 3.06 11.02 5.67
CA PRO A 113 4.31 11.42 6.33
C PRO A 113 5.24 10.25 6.64
N PHE A 114 4.70 9.11 7.10
CA PHE A 114 5.47 7.89 7.32
C PHE A 114 6.12 7.39 6.03
N ILE A 115 5.37 7.28 4.93
CA ILE A 115 5.90 6.87 3.63
C ILE A 115 7.00 7.82 3.14
N ALA A 116 6.83 9.13 3.35
CA ALA A 116 7.83 10.12 2.99
C ALA A 116 9.16 9.92 3.74
N LYS A 117 9.13 9.45 5.00
CA LYS A 117 10.30 9.08 5.79
C LYS A 117 10.83 7.70 5.43
N LEU A 118 9.97 6.73 5.13
CA LEU A 118 10.34 5.38 4.77
C LEU A 118 11.18 5.32 3.49
N ARG A 119 10.86 6.13 2.48
CA ARG A 119 11.57 6.13 1.19
C ARG A 119 13.08 6.43 1.31
N PRO A 120 13.54 7.53 1.92
CA PRO A 120 14.97 7.76 2.11
C PRO A 120 15.59 6.71 3.03
N TYR A 121 14.87 6.20 4.02
CA TYR A 121 15.35 5.13 4.86
C TYR A 121 15.64 3.85 4.07
N LEU A 122 14.74 3.41 3.19
CA LEU A 122 14.96 2.26 2.31
C LEU A 122 16.21 2.42 1.44
N ARG A 123 16.44 3.62 0.90
CA ARG A 123 17.63 3.90 0.08
C ARG A 123 18.93 3.81 0.87
N ASN A 124 18.93 4.26 2.12
CA ASN A 124 20.15 4.37 2.93
C ASN A 124 20.43 3.10 3.74
N SER A 125 19.37 2.45 4.26
CA SER A 125 19.50 1.35 5.22
C SER A 125 19.21 -0.02 4.63
N ALA A 126 18.57 -0.09 3.46
CA ALA A 126 18.25 -1.35 2.78
C ALA A 126 18.65 -1.32 1.28
N PRO A 127 19.89 -0.93 0.93
CA PRO A 127 20.34 -0.88 -0.46
C PRO A 127 20.31 -2.26 -1.13
N ASP A 128 20.55 -3.32 -0.36
CA ASP A 128 20.51 -4.71 -0.86
C ASP A 128 19.10 -5.12 -1.31
N PHE A 129 18.07 -4.73 -0.57
CA PHE A 129 16.67 -4.92 -0.98
C PHE A 129 16.37 -4.21 -2.29
N ILE A 130 16.72 -2.93 -2.37
CA ILE A 130 16.51 -2.11 -3.57
C ILE A 130 17.24 -2.74 -4.78
N SER A 131 18.49 -3.15 -4.59
CA SER A 131 19.32 -3.78 -5.62
C SER A 131 18.77 -5.15 -6.05
N SER A 132 18.31 -5.97 -5.10
CA SER A 132 17.70 -7.27 -5.36
C SER A 132 16.44 -7.13 -6.20
N VAL A 133 15.49 -6.29 -5.79
CA VAL A 133 14.25 -6.06 -6.55
C VAL A 133 14.52 -5.50 -7.94
N LYS A 134 15.51 -4.60 -8.07
CA LYS A 134 15.89 -3.99 -9.33
C LYS A 134 16.52 -4.99 -10.31
N THR A 135 17.34 -5.92 -9.80
CA THR A 135 18.09 -6.88 -10.60
C THR A 135 17.27 -8.14 -10.87
N SER A 136 16.76 -8.80 -9.83
CA SER A 136 16.00 -10.05 -9.94
C SER A 136 14.59 -9.84 -10.44
N LYS A 137 14.02 -8.64 -10.28
CA LYS A 137 12.62 -8.30 -10.55
C LYS A 137 11.62 -9.16 -9.77
N LYS A 138 12.09 -9.84 -8.73
CA LYS A 138 11.32 -10.70 -7.83
C LYS A 138 11.51 -10.23 -6.40
N MET A 139 10.58 -10.60 -5.55
CA MET A 139 10.71 -10.48 -4.11
C MET A 139 11.11 -11.85 -3.58
N ASP A 140 12.39 -12.00 -3.21
CA ASP A 140 12.95 -13.22 -2.65
C ASP A 140 12.72 -13.24 -1.13
N GLU A 141 12.78 -14.42 -0.50
CA GLU A 141 12.63 -14.56 0.96
C GLU A 141 13.64 -13.69 1.76
N SER A 142 14.83 -13.50 1.24
CA SER A 142 15.83 -12.61 1.82
C SER A 142 15.40 -11.14 1.76
N ALA A 143 14.79 -10.71 0.66
CA ALA A 143 14.23 -9.37 0.49
C ALA A 143 13.01 -9.15 1.40
N GLU A 144 12.24 -10.18 1.62
CA GLU A 144 11.09 -10.20 2.53
C GLU A 144 11.55 -10.07 3.99
N ALA A 145 12.58 -10.82 4.40
CA ALA A 145 13.16 -10.76 5.75
C ALA A 145 13.79 -9.38 6.03
N VAL A 146 14.50 -8.79 5.07
CA VAL A 146 15.10 -7.44 5.19
C VAL A 146 14.00 -6.38 5.30
N SER A 147 12.94 -6.47 4.50
CA SER A 147 11.77 -5.60 4.61
C SER A 147 11.12 -5.69 5.99
N TYR A 148 10.93 -6.91 6.51
CA TYR A 148 10.34 -7.15 7.81
C TYR A 148 11.16 -6.53 8.95
N THR A 149 12.46 -6.77 8.97
CA THR A 149 13.36 -6.29 10.04
C THR A 149 13.46 -4.77 10.04
N HIS A 150 13.55 -4.15 8.87
CA HIS A 150 13.71 -2.71 8.73
C HIS A 150 12.41 -1.93 8.98
N LEU A 151 11.27 -2.46 8.58
CA LEU A 151 9.97 -1.83 8.83
C LEU A 151 9.64 -1.83 10.32
N ARG A 152 9.88 -2.95 11.02
CA ARG A 152 9.67 -3.07 12.47
C ARG A 152 10.59 -2.16 13.29
N ALA A 153 11.85 -1.98 12.86
CA ALA A 153 12.78 -1.05 13.51
C ALA A 153 12.35 0.43 13.37
N HIS A 154 11.53 0.75 12.39
CA HIS A 154 11.01 2.11 12.18
C HIS A 154 9.79 2.40 13.04
N GLU A 155 8.96 1.39 13.34
CA GLU A 155 7.81 1.51 14.27
C GLU A 155 8.29 1.87 15.69
N THR A 156 9.36 1.23 16.16
CA THR A 156 9.92 1.47 17.49
C THR A 156 10.57 2.84 17.65
N LYS A 157 10.87 3.57 16.59
CA LYS A 157 11.43 4.93 16.62
C LYS A 157 10.41 6.04 16.36
N ALA A 158 9.18 5.70 16.02
CA ALA A 158 8.10 6.66 15.75
C ALA A 158 7.17 6.88 16.98
N ASN A 159 7.36 6.12 18.05
CA ASN A 159 6.86 6.34 19.41
C ASN A 159 8.01 6.92 20.25
#